data_54175f8930bcd4b124d40d79e1cfa458
#
_entry.id   54175f8930bcd4b124d40d79e1cfa458
#
_cell.length_a   1.000
_cell.length_b   1.000
_cell.length_c   1.000
_cell.angle_alpha   90.00
_cell.angle_beta   90.00
_cell.angle_gamma   90.00
#
_symmetry.space_group_name_H-M   'P 1'
#
loop_
_entity.id
_entity.type
_entity.pdbx_description
1 polymer ?
#
loop_
_entity_poly.entity_id
_entity_poly.type
_entity_poly.pdbx_seq_one_letter_code
_entity_poly.pdbx_strand_id
1 'polypeptide(L)'
;MCIRDRFLTLTQYLGADSNYVSIDHPVQKACLEFYEMTTNEVSVGYGIDGCSAPNHAFSLKGIANAMAWFSDAKSRSDFSSKSAVRIIDAMLKHPALVAGEGRACTDLMRAAQGKVALKTGAEGFFVAIIPEKKWVLL
;
A
#
# COMPACT_ATOMS: atom_id res chain seq x y z
N MET A 1 -0.37 -11.13 -4.73
CA MET A 1 -1.59 -10.41 -4.27
C MET A 1 -2.04 -9.46 -5.38
N CYS A 2 -3.29 -9.55 -5.84
CA CYS A 2 -3.81 -8.68 -6.89
C CYS A 2 -4.55 -7.49 -6.27
N ILE A 3 -4.31 -6.27 -6.77
CA ILE A 3 -5.01 -5.08 -6.28
C ILE A 3 -6.51 -5.13 -6.61
N ARG A 4 -6.89 -5.78 -7.73
CA ARG A 4 -8.30 -5.96 -8.12
C ARG A 4 -9.13 -6.64 -7.03
N ASP A 5 -8.58 -7.66 -6.38
CA ASP A 5 -9.28 -8.38 -5.29
C ASP A 5 -9.60 -7.42 -4.14
N ARG A 6 -8.72 -6.46 -3.86
CA ARG A 6 -8.90 -5.46 -2.81
C ARG A 6 -9.95 -4.44 -3.21
N PHE A 7 -9.90 -3.96 -4.45
CA PHE A 7 -10.91 -3.03 -4.97
C PHE A 7 -12.30 -3.67 -4.99
N LEU A 8 -12.44 -4.91 -5.44
CA LEU A 8 -13.72 -5.62 -5.43
C LEU A 8 -14.23 -5.87 -4.00
N THR A 9 -13.36 -6.20 -3.06
CA THR A 9 -13.74 -6.36 -1.65
C THR A 9 -14.25 -5.03 -1.08
N LEU A 10 -13.55 -3.92 -1.37
CA LEU A 10 -13.96 -2.59 -0.92
C LEU A 10 -15.26 -2.13 -1.63
N THR A 11 -15.41 -2.43 -2.92
CA THR A 11 -16.64 -2.20 -3.68
C THR A 11 -17.85 -2.85 -3.01
N GLN A 12 -17.71 -4.13 -2.64
CA GLN A 12 -18.76 -4.86 -1.95
C GLN A 12 -19.08 -4.25 -0.58
N TYR A 13 -18.06 -3.86 0.17
CA TYR A 13 -18.23 -3.21 1.47
C TYR A 13 -18.95 -1.86 1.36
N LEU A 14 -18.65 -1.07 0.33
CA LEU A 14 -19.27 0.23 0.08
C LEU A 14 -20.65 0.14 -0.59
N GLY A 15 -21.11 -1.05 -0.97
CA GLY A 15 -22.37 -1.23 -1.71
C GLY A 15 -22.36 -0.58 -3.09
N ALA A 16 -21.18 -0.43 -3.70
CA ALA A 16 -21.00 0.21 -5.00
C ALA A 16 -21.04 -0.82 -6.15
N ASP A 17 -21.15 -0.35 -7.38
CA ASP A 17 -21.07 -1.20 -8.57
C ASP A 17 -19.65 -1.72 -8.83
N SER A 18 -19.49 -2.65 -9.77
CA SER A 18 -18.19 -3.28 -10.04
C SER A 18 -17.24 -2.44 -10.89
N ASN A 19 -17.62 -1.25 -11.34
CA ASN A 19 -16.81 -0.38 -12.22
C ASN A 19 -15.78 0.45 -11.43
N TYR A 20 -15.07 -0.19 -10.52
CA TYR A 20 -14.04 0.44 -9.67
C TYR A 20 -12.89 1.10 -10.45
N VAL A 21 -12.82 0.92 -11.76
CA VAL A 21 -11.80 1.57 -12.60
C VAL A 21 -12.14 3.03 -12.93
N SER A 22 -13.37 3.45 -12.76
CA SER A 22 -13.75 4.86 -12.92
C SER A 22 -13.12 5.72 -11.83
N ILE A 23 -12.53 6.85 -12.20
CA ILE A 23 -11.92 7.79 -11.24
C ILE A 23 -12.94 8.32 -10.22
N ASP A 24 -14.19 8.44 -10.61
CA ASP A 24 -15.28 8.92 -9.76
C ASP A 24 -15.91 7.83 -8.88
N HIS A 25 -15.49 6.59 -9.04
CA HIS A 25 -16.01 5.47 -8.27
C HIS A 25 -15.71 5.63 -6.76
N PRO A 26 -16.63 5.25 -5.85
CA PRO A 26 -16.44 5.38 -4.40
C PRO A 26 -15.13 4.77 -3.88
N VAL A 27 -14.71 3.64 -4.45
CA VAL A 27 -13.41 3.00 -4.12
C VAL A 27 -12.24 3.91 -4.43
N GLN A 28 -12.21 4.55 -5.61
CA GLN A 28 -11.11 5.43 -6.00
C GLN A 28 -11.07 6.70 -5.15
N LYS A 29 -12.23 7.26 -4.83
CA LYS A 29 -12.33 8.40 -3.91
C LYS A 29 -11.81 8.06 -2.51
N ALA A 30 -12.19 6.90 -1.96
CA ALA A 30 -11.70 6.44 -0.67
C ALA A 30 -10.18 6.18 -0.68
N CYS A 31 -9.64 5.65 -1.79
CA CYS A 31 -8.20 5.48 -1.95
C CYS A 31 -7.48 6.83 -2.01
N LEU A 32 -7.99 7.78 -2.81
CA LEU A 32 -7.40 9.12 -2.93
C LEU A 32 -7.36 9.83 -1.59
N GLU A 33 -8.48 9.86 -0.87
CA GLU A 33 -8.58 10.47 0.46
C GLU A 33 -7.53 9.89 1.44
N PHE A 34 -7.39 8.58 1.44
CA PHE A 34 -6.38 7.92 2.28
C PHE A 34 -4.95 8.23 1.85
N TYR A 35 -4.68 8.29 0.54
CA TYR A 35 -3.36 8.66 0.02
C TYR A 35 -3.01 10.11 0.39
N GLU A 36 -3.90 11.06 0.16
CA GLU A 36 -3.66 12.48 0.51
C GLU A 36 -3.44 12.67 2.00
N MET A 37 -4.22 11.97 2.84
CA MET A 37 -4.03 11.98 4.29
C MET A 37 -2.64 11.46 4.69
N THR A 38 -2.17 10.35 4.10
CA THR A 38 -0.91 9.72 4.51
C THR A 38 0.32 10.34 3.87
N THR A 39 0.22 10.84 2.66
CA THR A 39 1.31 11.56 1.97
C THR A 39 1.47 12.98 2.50
N ASN A 40 0.41 13.55 3.07
CA ASN A 40 0.28 14.97 3.42
C ASN A 40 0.46 15.88 2.19
N GLU A 41 -0.05 15.44 1.04
CA GLU A 41 -0.02 16.17 -0.25
C GLU A 41 -1.34 15.96 -0.97
N VAL A 42 -1.73 16.95 -1.77
CA VAL A 42 -2.82 16.80 -2.74
C VAL A 42 -2.26 16.12 -3.99
N SER A 43 -2.98 15.13 -4.52
CA SER A 43 -2.57 14.45 -5.75
C SER A 43 -2.53 15.42 -6.94
N VAL A 44 -1.45 15.39 -7.69
CA VAL A 44 -1.27 16.25 -8.88
C VAL A 44 -1.95 15.66 -10.13
N GLY A 45 -2.56 14.50 -10.01
CA GLY A 45 -3.24 13.79 -11.11
C GLY A 45 -3.10 12.28 -10.97
N TYR A 46 -3.39 11.56 -12.03
CA TYR A 46 -3.28 10.09 -12.04
C TYR A 46 -2.92 9.58 -13.44
N GLY A 47 -2.33 8.39 -13.48
CA GLY A 47 -2.20 7.56 -14.68
C GLY A 47 -3.11 6.34 -14.59
N ILE A 48 -3.23 5.59 -15.67
CA ILE A 48 -3.91 4.29 -15.67
C ILE A 48 -2.85 3.19 -15.57
N ASP A 49 -2.98 2.35 -14.56
CA ASP A 49 -2.03 1.24 -14.33
C ASP A 49 -2.29 0.02 -15.23
N GLY A 50 -1.43 -0.98 -15.14
CA GLY A 50 -1.60 -2.25 -15.86
C GLY A 50 -2.82 -3.06 -15.44
N CYS A 51 -3.54 -2.67 -14.37
CA CYS A 51 -4.79 -3.24 -13.92
C CYS A 51 -6.02 -2.45 -14.40
N SER A 52 -5.83 -1.44 -15.26
CA SER A 52 -6.84 -0.50 -15.75
C SER A 52 -7.45 0.39 -14.65
N ALA A 53 -6.77 0.50 -13.52
CA ALA A 53 -7.23 1.34 -12.40
C ALA A 53 -6.46 2.67 -12.36
N PRO A 54 -7.08 3.75 -11.86
CA PRO A 54 -6.37 4.99 -11.56
C PRO A 54 -5.23 4.76 -10.56
N ASN A 55 -4.05 5.29 -10.89
CA ASN A 55 -2.88 5.30 -10.01
C ASN A 55 -2.49 6.75 -9.76
N HIS A 56 -2.85 7.25 -8.59
CA HIS A 56 -2.67 8.66 -8.23
C HIS A 56 -1.19 9.02 -8.07
N ALA A 57 -0.83 10.21 -8.53
CA ALA A 57 0.54 10.71 -8.55
C ALA A 57 0.85 11.58 -7.33
N PHE A 58 1.97 11.28 -6.68
CA PHE A 58 2.51 12.01 -5.53
C PHE A 58 4.01 12.18 -5.68
N SER A 59 4.60 13.11 -4.95
CA SER A 59 6.05 13.24 -4.90
C SER A 59 6.69 12.03 -4.19
N LEU A 60 7.97 11.76 -4.46
CA LEU A 60 8.71 10.74 -3.69
C LEU A 60 8.72 11.06 -2.20
N LYS A 61 8.76 12.34 -1.82
CA LYS A 61 8.63 12.78 -0.43
C LYS A 61 7.26 12.41 0.15
N GLY A 62 6.18 12.63 -0.59
CA GLY A 62 4.83 12.24 -0.18
C GLY A 62 4.74 10.72 0.03
N ILE A 63 5.27 9.95 -0.90
CA ILE A 63 5.31 8.48 -0.77
C ILE A 63 6.12 8.08 0.46
N ALA A 64 7.27 8.72 0.72
CA ALA A 64 8.06 8.47 1.93
C ALA A 64 7.27 8.79 3.21
N ASN A 65 6.52 9.90 3.24
CA ASN A 65 5.65 10.25 4.36
C ASN A 65 4.58 9.16 4.61
N ALA A 66 3.91 8.70 3.55
CA ALA A 66 2.92 7.63 3.66
C ALA A 66 3.54 6.34 4.21
N MET A 67 4.71 5.95 3.73
CA MET A 67 5.39 4.76 4.22
C MET A 67 5.89 4.93 5.66
N ALA A 68 6.36 6.13 6.04
CA ALA A 68 6.73 6.45 7.42
C ALA A 68 5.49 6.37 8.35
N TRP A 69 4.33 6.84 7.87
CA TRP A 69 3.07 6.68 8.58
C TRP A 69 2.75 5.21 8.85
N PHE A 70 2.95 4.31 7.89
CA PHE A 70 2.83 2.87 8.10
C PHE A 70 3.88 2.33 9.08
N SER A 71 5.14 2.73 8.94
CA SER A 71 6.24 2.27 9.80
C SER A 71 6.04 2.61 11.27
N ASP A 72 5.45 3.76 11.57
CA ASP A 72 5.15 4.24 12.93
C ASP A 72 3.72 3.91 13.40
N ALA A 73 2.99 3.08 12.68
CA ALA A 73 1.58 2.79 12.98
C ALA A 73 1.36 2.25 14.41
N LYS A 74 2.32 1.50 14.95
CA LYS A 74 2.24 0.95 16.33
C LYS A 74 2.23 2.01 17.42
N SER A 75 2.67 3.24 17.14
CA SER A 75 2.66 4.34 18.12
C SER A 75 1.29 5.00 18.28
N ARG A 76 0.32 4.67 17.45
CA ARG A 76 -1.02 5.26 17.41
C ARG A 76 -2.10 4.24 17.70
N SER A 77 -3.27 4.70 18.16
CA SER A 77 -4.38 3.83 18.57
C SER A 77 -5.66 3.96 17.74
N ASP A 78 -5.66 4.83 16.73
CA ASP A 78 -6.79 5.01 15.83
C ASP A 78 -7.05 3.78 14.96
N PHE A 79 -8.23 3.71 14.33
CA PHE A 79 -8.66 2.57 13.52
C PHE A 79 -7.74 2.33 12.33
N SER A 80 -7.33 3.37 11.62
CA SER A 80 -6.48 3.26 10.42
C SER A 80 -5.10 2.75 10.79
N SER A 81 -4.52 3.23 11.89
CA SER A 81 -3.22 2.77 12.39
C SER A 81 -3.26 1.31 12.83
N LYS A 82 -4.32 0.87 13.53
CA LYS A 82 -4.51 -0.56 13.86
C LYS A 82 -4.61 -1.43 12.61
N SER A 83 -5.29 -0.95 11.57
CA SER A 83 -5.40 -1.65 10.29
C SER A 83 -4.04 -1.73 9.58
N ALA A 84 -3.25 -0.64 9.59
CA ALA A 84 -1.91 -0.61 9.05
C ALA A 84 -0.97 -1.61 9.74
N VAL A 85 -1.01 -1.69 11.07
CA VAL A 85 -0.26 -2.70 11.86
C VAL A 85 -0.61 -4.12 11.40
N ARG A 86 -1.90 -4.42 11.27
CA ARG A 86 -2.35 -5.75 10.82
C ARG A 86 -1.86 -6.08 9.41
N ILE A 87 -1.84 -5.10 8.50
CA ILE A 87 -1.33 -5.29 7.13
C ILE A 87 0.16 -5.58 7.16
N ILE A 88 0.95 -4.77 7.88
CA ILE A 88 2.40 -4.97 7.99
C ILE A 88 2.72 -6.33 8.62
N ASP A 89 2.08 -6.67 9.73
CA ASP A 89 2.30 -7.95 10.41
C ASP A 89 1.94 -9.15 9.50
N ALA A 90 0.88 -9.03 8.69
CA ALA A 90 0.52 -10.04 7.69
C ALA A 90 1.58 -10.15 6.58
N MET A 91 2.12 -9.05 6.09
CA MET A 91 3.20 -9.06 5.10
C MET A 91 4.46 -9.74 5.66
N LEU A 92 4.88 -9.36 6.86
CA LEU A 92 6.04 -9.92 7.53
C LEU A 92 5.92 -11.43 7.77
N LYS A 93 4.70 -11.89 8.12
CA LYS A 93 4.40 -13.29 8.40
C LYS A 93 4.27 -14.15 7.13
N HIS A 94 3.80 -13.56 6.03
CA HIS A 94 3.46 -14.27 4.80
C HIS A 94 4.10 -13.65 3.55
N PRO A 95 5.45 -13.62 3.44
CA PRO A 95 6.15 -12.97 2.31
C PRO A 95 5.71 -13.50 0.94
N ALA A 96 5.51 -14.81 0.81
CA ALA A 96 5.07 -15.42 -0.46
C ALA A 96 3.71 -14.94 -0.94
N LEU A 97 2.81 -14.54 -0.02
CA LEU A 97 1.51 -13.98 -0.38
C LEU A 97 1.59 -12.51 -0.82
N VAL A 98 2.70 -11.83 -0.55
CA VAL A 98 2.94 -10.45 -0.99
C VAL A 98 3.31 -10.39 -2.47
N ALA A 99 4.24 -11.22 -2.91
CA ALA A 99 4.80 -11.13 -4.26
C ALA A 99 4.79 -12.45 -5.04
N GLY A 100 4.71 -13.59 -4.38
CA GLY A 100 4.83 -14.93 -4.97
C GLY A 100 6.20 -15.57 -4.73
N GLU A 101 6.29 -16.88 -4.92
CA GLU A 101 7.55 -17.61 -4.82
C GLU A 101 8.53 -17.19 -5.93
N GLY A 102 9.84 -17.22 -5.64
CA GLY A 102 10.89 -16.84 -6.57
C GLY A 102 10.93 -15.35 -6.94
N ARG A 103 10.24 -14.51 -6.18
CA ARG A 103 10.25 -13.06 -6.39
C ARG A 103 11.18 -12.38 -5.38
N ALA A 104 11.91 -11.36 -5.84
CA ALA A 104 12.86 -10.61 -5.01
C ALA A 104 12.26 -10.13 -3.67
N CYS A 105 11.01 -9.64 -3.67
CA CYS A 105 10.35 -9.24 -2.43
C CYS A 105 10.26 -10.40 -1.44
N THR A 106 9.86 -11.58 -1.89
CA THR A 106 9.70 -12.78 -1.05
C THR A 106 11.05 -13.20 -0.45
N ASP A 107 12.07 -13.26 -1.29
CA ASP A 107 13.41 -13.70 -0.87
C ASP A 107 14.06 -12.71 0.10
N LEU A 108 13.97 -11.40 -0.19
CA LEU A 108 14.48 -10.35 0.69
C LEU A 108 13.74 -10.30 2.03
N MET A 109 12.41 -10.43 2.02
CA MET A 109 11.62 -10.46 3.25
C MET A 109 11.95 -11.69 4.11
N ARG A 110 12.16 -12.84 3.50
CA ARG A 110 12.61 -14.07 4.19
C ARG A 110 14.02 -13.90 4.77
N ALA A 111 14.94 -13.34 3.99
CA ALA A 111 16.31 -13.04 4.46
C ALA A 111 16.30 -12.04 5.63
N ALA A 112 15.38 -11.08 5.63
CA ALA A 112 15.20 -10.13 6.72
C ALA A 112 14.50 -10.71 7.97
N GLN A 113 14.12 -11.98 7.97
CA GLN A 113 13.59 -12.70 9.13
C GLN A 113 12.44 -11.95 9.86
N GLY A 114 11.47 -11.47 9.13
CA GLY A 114 10.30 -10.79 9.69
C GLY A 114 10.53 -9.35 10.17
N LYS A 115 11.64 -8.72 9.79
CA LYS A 115 11.97 -7.34 10.22
C LYS A 115 11.63 -6.28 9.19
N VAL A 116 11.47 -6.66 7.93
CA VAL A 116 11.27 -5.74 6.81
C VAL A 116 10.07 -6.19 5.99
N ALA A 117 9.06 -5.32 5.86
CA ALA A 117 8.00 -5.50 4.88
C ALA A 117 8.39 -4.78 3.58
N LEU A 118 8.45 -5.52 2.47
CA LEU A 118 8.99 -5.02 1.21
C LEU A 118 8.00 -5.28 0.07
N LYS A 119 7.84 -4.30 -0.80
CA LYS A 119 7.00 -4.41 -2.00
C LYS A 119 7.64 -3.69 -3.17
N THR A 120 7.72 -4.39 -4.30
CA THR A 120 8.07 -3.79 -5.59
C THR A 120 6.84 -3.23 -6.30
N GLY A 121 7.02 -2.12 -6.97
CA GLY A 121 6.09 -1.55 -7.96
C GLY A 121 6.56 -1.80 -9.39
N ALA A 122 5.98 -1.05 -10.34
CA ALA A 122 6.43 -1.01 -11.72
C ALA A 122 7.80 -0.29 -11.83
N GLU A 123 8.47 -0.48 -12.97
CA GLU A 123 9.72 0.23 -13.32
C GLU A 123 10.85 0.08 -12.29
N GLY A 124 10.88 -1.05 -11.54
CA GLY A 124 11.91 -1.30 -10.55
C GLY A 124 11.78 -0.49 -9.26
N PHE A 125 10.66 0.19 -9.05
CA PHE A 125 10.41 0.90 -7.80
C PHE A 125 10.23 -0.08 -6.64
N PHE A 126 10.91 0.14 -5.53
CA PHE A 126 10.81 -0.65 -4.31
C PHE A 126 10.46 0.22 -3.11
N VAL A 127 9.66 -0.34 -2.22
CA VAL A 127 9.38 0.25 -0.91
C VAL A 127 9.71 -0.77 0.16
N ALA A 128 10.47 -0.37 1.16
CA ALA A 128 10.73 -1.18 2.35
C ALA A 128 10.31 -0.41 3.61
N ILE A 129 9.58 -1.09 4.48
CA ILE A 129 9.12 -0.60 5.79
C ILE A 129 9.82 -1.42 6.87
N ILE A 130 10.49 -0.74 7.79
CA ILE A 130 11.23 -1.35 8.92
C ILE A 130 10.58 -0.87 10.23
N PRO A 131 9.53 -1.54 10.72
CA PRO A 131 8.72 -1.02 11.83
C PRO A 131 9.49 -0.82 13.13
N GLU A 132 10.42 -1.72 13.45
CA GLU A 132 11.25 -1.63 14.67
C GLU A 132 12.13 -0.38 14.70
N LYS A 133 12.54 0.10 13.54
CA LYS A 133 13.40 1.28 13.39
C LYS A 133 12.59 2.55 13.07
N LYS A 134 11.31 2.40 12.73
CA LYS A 134 10.46 3.46 12.15
C LYS A 134 11.08 4.05 10.88
N TRP A 135 11.79 3.24 10.11
CA TRP A 135 12.46 3.61 8.88
C TRP A 135 11.70 3.14 7.66
N VAL A 136 11.88 3.88 6.58
CA VAL A 136 11.44 3.53 5.24
C VAL A 136 12.58 3.72 4.25
N LEU A 137 12.57 2.90 3.21
CA LEU A 137 13.45 3.03 2.05
C LEU A 137 12.58 3.03 0.79
N LEU A 138 12.89 3.90 -0.14
CA LEU A 138 12.26 4.01 -1.46
C LEU A 138 13.32 3.77 -2.54
#